data_822a02c9d332f571b829be47078b5daf
#
_entry.id   822a02c9d332f571b829be47078b5daf
#
_cell.length_a   1.000
_cell.length_b   1.000
_cell.length_c   1.000
_cell.angle_alpha   90.00
_cell.angle_beta   90.00
_cell.angle_gamma   90.00
#
_symmetry.space_group_name_H-M   'P 1'
#
loop_
_entity.id
_entity.type
_entity.pdbx_description
1 polymer ?
#
loop_
_entity_poly.entity_id
_entity_poly.type
_entity_poly.pdbx_seq_one_letter_code
_entity_poly.pdbx_strand_id
1 'polypeptide(L)'
;VPIHVRIAEHNNIIADLPTDSLLKRILSRDNMNAAYRKVKSNKGAGGVDRMSVDELLPYLSEHRLDLLEEIVAGEYTPEPVRRVEIPKAEKGKFRKLGIPTVVDRVVQQAIAQVLILIYEPQFSDSSFGFRSKRGAHDALRQCQKYAEEGYVYAVSMDLEKFFDTVCQSKLIEILSRTVKDGRVISLIHKFLNAGVMSHGIFEKSEKGVPQGG
;
A
#
# COMPACT_ATOMS: atom_id res chain seq x y z
N VAL A 1 -14.61 8.39 26.38
CA VAL A 1 -14.55 9.78 25.85
C VAL A 1 -15.57 9.90 24.73
N PRO A 2 -16.43 10.96 24.75
CA PRO A 2 -17.46 11.14 23.72
C PRO A 2 -16.84 11.23 22.32
N ILE A 3 -17.51 10.67 21.31
CA ILE A 3 -17.04 10.65 19.91
C ILE A 3 -16.74 12.07 19.39
N HIS A 4 -17.45 13.09 19.84
CA HIS A 4 -17.24 14.48 19.46
C HIS A 4 -15.87 15.05 19.90
N VAL A 5 -15.42 14.74 21.11
CA VAL A 5 -14.10 15.20 21.60
C VAL A 5 -12.99 14.59 20.76
N ARG A 6 -13.06 13.29 20.48
CA ARG A 6 -12.06 12.59 19.63
C ARG A 6 -12.03 13.09 18.19
N ILE A 7 -13.14 13.64 17.66
CA ILE A 7 -13.18 14.23 16.31
C ILE A 7 -12.45 15.58 16.32
N ALA A 8 -12.65 16.40 17.35
CA ALA A 8 -11.97 17.68 17.49
C ALA A 8 -10.45 17.49 17.61
N GLU A 9 -10.01 16.53 18.44
CA GLU A 9 -8.59 16.18 18.60
C GLU A 9 -7.95 15.73 17.29
N HIS A 10 -8.61 14.83 16.53
CA HIS A 10 -8.12 14.41 15.21
C HIS A 10 -7.95 15.60 14.25
N ASN A 11 -8.90 16.51 14.23
CA ASN A 11 -8.84 17.69 13.37
C ASN A 11 -7.71 18.64 13.81
N ASN A 12 -7.45 18.77 15.12
CA ASN A 12 -6.39 19.61 15.65
C ASN A 12 -4.99 19.09 15.23
N ILE A 13 -4.73 17.77 15.33
CA ILE A 13 -3.42 17.18 14.96
C ILE A 13 -3.07 17.49 13.51
N ILE A 14 -4.04 17.47 12.60
CA ILE A 14 -3.80 17.72 11.17
C ILE A 14 -4.07 19.17 10.74
N ALA A 15 -4.49 20.06 11.66
CA ALA A 15 -4.86 21.44 11.34
C ALA A 15 -3.66 22.24 10.83
N ASP A 16 -2.50 22.04 11.43
CA ASP A 16 -1.26 22.78 11.12
C ASP A 16 -0.61 22.35 9.81
N LEU A 17 -1.10 21.24 9.20
CA LEU A 17 -0.62 20.86 7.88
C LEU A 17 -1.13 21.85 6.82
N PRO A 18 -0.30 22.23 5.81
CA PRO A 18 -0.74 23.07 4.70
C PRO A 18 -2.04 22.55 4.07
N THR A 19 -2.93 23.45 3.69
CA THR A 19 -4.29 23.09 3.21
C THR A 19 -4.26 22.19 1.97
N ASP A 20 -3.27 22.35 1.12
CA ASP A 20 -3.02 21.59 -0.10
C ASP A 20 -2.08 20.38 0.11
N SER A 21 -1.65 20.14 1.34
CA SER A 21 -0.76 19.03 1.68
C SER A 21 -1.41 17.68 1.36
N LEU A 22 -0.68 16.85 0.64
CA LEU A 22 -1.10 15.48 0.33
C LEU A 22 -1.24 14.65 1.60
N LEU A 23 -0.35 14.85 2.58
CA LEU A 23 -0.41 14.19 3.88
C LEU A 23 -1.73 14.51 4.59
N LYS A 24 -2.20 15.77 4.56
CA LYS A 24 -3.49 16.16 5.14
C LYS A 24 -4.66 15.39 4.52
N ARG A 25 -4.63 15.21 3.20
CA ARG A 25 -5.65 14.40 2.50
C ARG A 25 -5.58 12.93 2.90
N ILE A 26 -4.37 12.36 3.00
CA ILE A 26 -4.14 10.97 3.41
C ILE A 26 -4.70 10.75 4.83
N LEU A 27 -4.39 11.64 5.76
CA LEU A 27 -4.79 11.53 7.17
C LEU A 27 -6.20 12.03 7.45
N SER A 28 -6.91 12.54 6.44
CA SER A 28 -8.29 13.00 6.64
C SER A 28 -9.16 11.87 7.20
N ARG A 29 -10.10 12.24 8.06
CA ARG A 29 -10.98 11.29 8.75
C ARG A 29 -11.69 10.33 7.78
N ASP A 30 -12.21 10.88 6.68
CA ASP A 30 -12.99 10.08 5.72
C ASP A 30 -12.09 9.08 5.00
N ASN A 31 -10.87 9.48 4.60
CA ASN A 31 -9.90 8.61 3.96
C ASN A 31 -9.38 7.52 4.90
N MET A 32 -9.05 7.86 6.15
CA MET A 32 -8.61 6.87 7.15
C MET A 32 -9.72 5.87 7.49
N ASN A 33 -10.97 6.33 7.61
CA ASN A 33 -12.11 5.45 7.81
C ASN A 33 -12.38 4.53 6.61
N ALA A 34 -12.19 5.03 5.39
CA ALA A 34 -12.30 4.21 4.18
C ALA A 34 -11.18 3.15 4.13
N ALA A 35 -9.94 3.53 4.48
CA ALA A 35 -8.81 2.62 4.58
C ALA A 35 -9.05 1.52 5.62
N TYR A 36 -9.48 1.89 6.83
CA TYR A 36 -9.85 0.92 7.86
C TYR A 36 -10.89 -0.09 7.37
N ARG A 37 -12.02 0.40 6.78
CA ARG A 37 -13.08 -0.49 6.24
C ARG A 37 -12.55 -1.44 5.18
N LYS A 38 -11.67 -0.95 4.31
CA LYS A 38 -11.05 -1.76 3.25
C LYS A 38 -10.17 -2.87 3.83
N VAL A 39 -9.29 -2.53 4.79
CA VAL A 39 -8.43 -3.51 5.47
C VAL A 39 -9.26 -4.54 6.23
N LYS A 40 -10.29 -4.11 6.97
CA LYS A 40 -11.19 -5.02 7.68
C LYS A 40 -11.93 -5.97 6.75
N SER A 41 -12.41 -5.48 5.61
CA SER A 41 -13.15 -6.31 4.63
C SER A 41 -12.27 -7.38 3.96
N ASN A 42 -10.97 -7.14 3.84
CA ASN A 42 -10.03 -8.08 3.23
C ASN A 42 -9.68 -9.27 4.13
N LYS A 43 -10.00 -9.24 5.43
CA LYS A 43 -9.82 -10.35 6.40
C LYS A 43 -8.42 -10.99 6.35
N GLY A 44 -7.39 -10.21 6.08
CA GLY A 44 -6.02 -10.71 5.97
C GLY A 44 -5.42 -11.14 7.31
N ALA A 45 -4.42 -12.02 7.27
CA ALA A 45 -3.69 -12.49 8.45
C ALA A 45 -2.92 -11.35 9.16
N GLY A 46 -2.62 -11.51 10.45
CA GLY A 46 -1.80 -10.58 11.23
C GLY A 46 -0.35 -10.52 10.77
N GLY A 47 0.30 -9.38 11.00
CA GLY A 47 1.71 -9.14 10.72
C GLY A 47 2.66 -9.84 11.71
N VAL A 48 3.78 -9.19 12.02
CA VAL A 48 4.75 -9.68 13.03
C VAL A 48 4.16 -9.64 14.44
N ASP A 49 3.28 -8.69 14.72
CA ASP A 49 2.53 -8.49 15.97
C ASP A 49 1.43 -9.52 16.20
N ARG A 50 1.07 -10.29 15.16
CA ARG A 50 -0.04 -11.27 15.17
C ARG A 50 -1.42 -10.65 15.38
N MET A 51 -1.55 -9.32 15.44
CA MET A 51 -2.84 -8.64 15.57
C MET A 51 -3.77 -9.02 14.42
N SER A 52 -4.99 -9.40 14.74
CA SER A 52 -6.04 -9.71 13.77
C SER A 52 -6.77 -8.44 13.33
N VAL A 53 -7.51 -8.53 12.22
CA VAL A 53 -8.36 -7.42 11.77
C VAL A 53 -9.53 -7.10 12.71
N ASP A 54 -9.91 -8.04 13.57
CA ASP A 54 -10.99 -7.84 14.54
C ASP A 54 -10.51 -7.03 15.77
N GLU A 55 -9.23 -7.14 16.12
CA GLU A 55 -8.59 -6.35 17.17
C GLU A 55 -8.23 -4.93 16.74
N LEU A 56 -8.23 -4.65 15.43
CA LEU A 56 -7.84 -3.35 14.88
C LEU A 56 -8.72 -2.19 15.35
N LEU A 57 -10.04 -2.38 15.47
CA LEU A 57 -10.94 -1.31 15.92
C LEU A 57 -10.73 -0.92 17.37
N PRO A 58 -10.69 -1.85 18.35
CA PRO A 58 -10.29 -1.54 19.72
C PRO A 58 -8.95 -0.80 19.79
N TYR A 59 -7.93 -1.31 19.11
CA TYR A 59 -6.61 -0.68 19.06
C TYR A 59 -6.65 0.76 18.54
N LEU A 60 -7.23 1.00 17.37
CA LEU A 60 -7.35 2.35 16.81
C LEU A 60 -8.25 3.27 17.65
N SER A 61 -9.18 2.73 18.43
CA SER A 61 -10.00 3.54 19.34
C SER A 61 -9.17 4.14 20.47
N GLU A 62 -8.11 3.48 20.86
CA GLU A 62 -7.19 3.89 21.93
C GLU A 62 -6.00 4.70 21.38
N HIS A 63 -5.33 4.20 20.32
CA HIS A 63 -4.02 4.67 19.87
C HIS A 63 -4.04 5.53 18.59
N ARG A 64 -5.22 5.84 18.00
CA ARG A 64 -5.24 6.54 16.71
C ARG A 64 -4.64 7.94 16.75
N LEU A 65 -4.74 8.64 17.90
CA LEU A 65 -4.20 9.99 18.02
C LEU A 65 -2.69 9.96 18.04
N ASP A 66 -2.11 9.05 18.82
CA ASP A 66 -0.67 8.80 18.86
C ASP A 66 -0.14 8.45 17.47
N LEU A 67 -0.84 7.54 16.75
CA LEU A 67 -0.51 7.18 15.38
C LEU A 67 -0.50 8.39 14.42
N LEU A 68 -1.49 9.28 14.54
CA LEU A 68 -1.54 10.47 13.69
C LEU A 68 -0.43 11.46 14.04
N GLU A 69 -0.14 11.65 15.33
CA GLU A 69 0.95 12.52 15.81
C GLU A 69 2.30 12.02 15.30
N GLU A 70 2.60 10.73 15.45
CA GLU A 70 3.83 10.12 14.93
C GLU A 70 3.98 10.29 13.41
N ILE A 71 2.88 10.10 12.65
CA ILE A 71 2.92 10.29 11.19
C ILE A 71 3.16 11.76 10.83
N VAL A 72 2.49 12.70 11.49
CA VAL A 72 2.64 14.14 11.23
C VAL A 72 4.02 14.64 11.61
N ALA A 73 4.56 14.17 12.75
CA ALA A 73 5.93 14.45 13.19
C ALA A 73 7.00 13.79 12.31
N GLY A 74 6.61 12.80 11.48
CA GLY A 74 7.54 12.02 10.69
C GLY A 74 8.30 10.97 11.51
N GLU A 75 7.81 10.62 12.69
CA GLU A 75 8.41 9.67 13.63
C GLU A 75 7.89 8.25 13.43
N TYR A 76 6.69 8.10 12.87
CA TYR A 76 6.10 6.79 12.58
C TYR A 76 7.10 5.86 11.89
N THR A 77 7.28 4.68 12.47
CA THR A 77 8.18 3.64 11.96
C THR A 77 7.38 2.38 11.68
N PRO A 78 7.21 1.99 10.40
CA PRO A 78 6.53 0.75 10.04
C PRO A 78 7.25 -0.47 10.60
N GLU A 79 6.48 -1.47 11.00
CA GLU A 79 7.01 -2.75 11.44
C GLU A 79 7.52 -3.60 10.25
N PRO A 80 8.51 -4.49 10.47
CA PRO A 80 8.94 -5.42 9.45
C PRO A 80 7.78 -6.29 8.95
N VAL A 81 7.74 -6.57 7.65
CA VAL A 81 6.72 -7.48 7.12
C VAL A 81 7.00 -8.92 7.53
N ARG A 82 5.98 -9.65 7.97
CA ARG A 82 6.09 -11.08 8.28
C ARG A 82 6.13 -11.89 7.01
N ARG A 83 7.22 -12.64 6.79
CA ARG A 83 7.37 -13.54 5.63
C ARG A 83 6.54 -14.80 5.78
N VAL A 84 5.81 -15.14 4.70
CA VAL A 84 5.09 -16.41 4.56
C VAL A 84 5.39 -16.97 3.17
N GLU A 85 5.64 -18.27 3.09
CA GLU A 85 5.86 -18.96 1.84
C GLU A 85 4.62 -19.72 1.41
N ILE A 86 4.12 -19.44 0.20
CA ILE A 86 2.96 -20.14 -0.38
C ILE A 86 3.45 -21.01 -1.53
N PRO A 87 3.11 -22.31 -1.57
CA PRO A 87 3.46 -23.20 -2.67
C PRO A 87 2.92 -22.65 -4.01
N LYS A 88 3.74 -22.71 -5.06
CA LYS A 88 3.29 -22.49 -6.44
C LYS A 88 2.73 -23.77 -7.03
N ALA A 89 2.04 -23.68 -8.18
CA ALA A 89 1.58 -24.83 -8.94
C ALA A 89 2.73 -25.76 -9.36
N GLU A 90 3.91 -25.21 -9.61
CA GLU A 90 5.13 -25.96 -9.88
C GLU A 90 5.68 -26.55 -8.59
N LYS A 91 5.84 -27.88 -8.57
CA LYS A 91 6.34 -28.65 -7.42
C LYS A 91 7.72 -28.15 -6.96
N GLY A 92 7.84 -27.85 -5.67
CA GLY A 92 9.08 -27.37 -5.05
C GLY A 92 9.34 -25.87 -5.19
N LYS A 93 8.48 -25.11 -5.88
CA LYS A 93 8.59 -23.64 -5.94
C LYS A 93 7.62 -22.97 -4.97
N PHE A 94 8.07 -21.89 -4.33
CA PHE A 94 7.31 -21.10 -3.37
C PHE A 94 7.22 -19.65 -3.82
N ARG A 95 6.11 -19.00 -3.47
CA ARG A 95 5.96 -17.54 -3.55
C ARG A 95 6.15 -16.98 -2.14
N LYS A 96 7.05 -16.01 -2.02
CA LYS A 96 7.32 -15.31 -0.76
C LYS A 96 6.36 -14.13 -0.64
N LEU A 97 5.46 -14.18 0.34
CA LEU A 97 4.60 -13.05 0.68
C LEU A 97 5.16 -12.29 1.86
N GLY A 98 5.00 -10.96 1.86
CA GLY A 98 5.25 -10.11 3.01
C GLY A 98 3.92 -9.62 3.59
N ILE A 99 3.63 -9.95 4.84
CA ILE A 99 2.39 -9.56 5.52
C ILE A 99 2.72 -8.41 6.50
N PRO A 100 2.34 -7.16 6.19
CA PRO A 100 2.46 -6.03 7.12
C PRO A 100 1.51 -6.21 8.31
N THR A 101 1.73 -5.45 9.40
CA THR A 101 0.77 -5.36 10.49
C THR A 101 -0.57 -4.79 9.99
N VAL A 102 -1.65 -5.02 10.71
CA VAL A 102 -2.96 -4.49 10.30
C VAL A 102 -3.01 -2.97 10.39
N VAL A 103 -2.22 -2.36 11.29
CA VAL A 103 -2.07 -0.90 11.41
C VAL A 103 -1.31 -0.35 10.20
N ASP A 104 -0.17 -0.94 9.86
CA ASP A 104 0.60 -0.57 8.65
C ASP A 104 -0.26 -0.64 7.40
N ARG A 105 -1.07 -1.70 7.27
CA ARG A 105 -2.01 -1.84 6.12
C ARG A 105 -3.02 -0.71 6.05
N VAL A 106 -3.51 -0.18 7.18
CA VAL A 106 -4.41 0.98 7.17
C VAL A 106 -3.68 2.22 6.65
N VAL A 107 -2.47 2.47 7.13
CA VAL A 107 -1.67 3.62 6.67
C VAL A 107 -1.33 3.47 5.18
N GLN A 108 -0.87 2.30 4.74
CA GLN A 108 -0.58 2.01 3.33
C GLN A 108 -1.82 2.17 2.45
N GLN A 109 -2.97 1.66 2.90
CA GLN A 109 -4.23 1.79 2.18
C GLN A 109 -4.68 3.25 2.08
N ALA A 110 -4.50 4.05 3.15
CA ALA A 110 -4.82 5.48 3.13
C ALA A 110 -3.95 6.24 2.13
N ILE A 111 -2.66 5.92 2.05
CA ILE A 111 -1.73 6.46 1.04
C ILE A 111 -2.19 6.05 -0.36
N ALA A 112 -2.43 4.76 -0.59
CA ALA A 112 -2.80 4.21 -1.88
C ALA A 112 -4.08 4.84 -2.45
N GLN A 113 -5.10 5.05 -1.64
CA GLN A 113 -6.38 5.67 -2.04
C GLN A 113 -6.18 7.08 -2.63
N VAL A 114 -5.26 7.84 -2.05
CA VAL A 114 -4.98 9.21 -2.52
C VAL A 114 -4.06 9.18 -3.74
N LEU A 115 -3.04 8.33 -3.76
CA LEU A 115 -2.12 8.21 -4.88
C LEU A 115 -2.79 7.65 -6.15
N ILE A 116 -3.73 6.72 -6.00
CA ILE A 116 -4.51 6.21 -7.14
C ILE A 116 -5.19 7.35 -7.90
N LEU A 117 -5.75 8.34 -7.22
CA LEU A 117 -6.40 9.48 -7.88
C LEU A 117 -5.42 10.33 -8.72
N ILE A 118 -4.15 10.32 -8.35
CA ILE A 118 -3.08 11.07 -9.05
C ILE A 118 -2.55 10.27 -10.24
N TYR A 119 -2.38 8.96 -10.08
CA TYR A 119 -1.71 8.12 -11.09
C TYR A 119 -2.67 7.45 -12.07
N GLU A 120 -3.91 7.17 -11.69
CA GLU A 120 -4.89 6.50 -12.55
C GLU A 120 -5.07 7.19 -13.93
N PRO A 121 -5.12 8.54 -14.02
CA PRO A 121 -5.22 9.22 -15.31
C PRO A 121 -3.94 9.13 -16.18
N GLN A 122 -2.83 8.73 -15.59
CA GLN A 122 -1.52 8.65 -16.30
C GLN A 122 -1.26 7.26 -16.89
N PHE A 123 -2.03 6.25 -16.49
CA PHE A 123 -1.84 4.90 -17.00
C PHE A 123 -2.40 4.75 -18.42
N SER A 124 -1.69 3.97 -19.25
CA SER A 124 -2.14 3.61 -20.59
C SER A 124 -3.54 2.98 -20.57
N ASP A 125 -4.34 3.25 -21.59
CA ASP A 125 -5.63 2.60 -21.79
C ASP A 125 -5.51 1.09 -21.99
N SER A 126 -4.37 0.60 -22.43
CA SER A 126 -4.06 -0.83 -22.56
C SER A 126 -3.57 -1.48 -21.28
N SER A 127 -3.50 -0.74 -20.17
CA SER A 127 -3.17 -1.29 -18.84
C SER A 127 -4.45 -1.74 -18.12
N PHE A 128 -4.54 -3.02 -17.74
CA PHE A 128 -5.74 -3.62 -17.15
C PHE A 128 -5.51 -4.18 -15.74
N GLY A 129 -4.27 -4.51 -15.37
CA GLY A 129 -3.95 -5.11 -14.08
C GLY A 129 -4.03 -4.13 -12.92
N PHE A 130 -4.61 -4.55 -11.79
CA PHE A 130 -4.68 -3.80 -10.53
C PHE A 130 -5.31 -2.40 -10.62
N ARG A 131 -6.13 -2.14 -11.62
CA ARG A 131 -6.83 -0.88 -11.82
C ARG A 131 -8.32 -1.01 -11.50
N SER A 132 -8.89 0.07 -10.94
CA SER A 132 -10.34 0.11 -10.65
C SER A 132 -11.16 0.03 -11.94
N LYS A 133 -12.22 -0.77 -11.91
CA LYS A 133 -13.16 -0.97 -13.04
C LYS A 133 -12.50 -1.56 -14.31
N ARG A 134 -11.33 -2.16 -14.20
CA ARG A 134 -10.63 -2.87 -15.28
C ARG A 134 -10.24 -4.27 -14.79
N GLY A 135 -10.24 -5.24 -15.69
CA GLY A 135 -9.92 -6.62 -15.34
C GLY A 135 -9.46 -7.47 -16.52
N ALA A 136 -9.17 -8.72 -16.23
CA ALA A 136 -8.69 -9.68 -17.24
C ALA A 136 -9.64 -9.83 -18.44
N HIS A 137 -10.96 -9.80 -18.21
CA HIS A 137 -11.93 -9.90 -19.30
C HIS A 137 -11.88 -8.68 -20.24
N ASP A 138 -11.57 -7.49 -19.72
CA ASP A 138 -11.43 -6.31 -20.57
C ASP A 138 -10.16 -6.39 -21.42
N ALA A 139 -9.06 -6.91 -20.85
CA ALA A 139 -7.84 -7.21 -21.58
C ALA A 139 -8.09 -8.23 -22.72
N LEU A 140 -8.85 -9.31 -22.44
CA LEU A 140 -9.20 -10.30 -23.46
C LEU A 140 -10.05 -9.72 -24.57
N ARG A 141 -11.06 -8.88 -24.24
CA ARG A 141 -11.85 -8.17 -25.27
C ARG A 141 -10.98 -7.27 -26.14
N GLN A 142 -10.00 -6.60 -25.55
CA GLN A 142 -9.06 -5.76 -26.32
C GLN A 142 -8.17 -6.61 -27.23
N CYS A 143 -7.70 -7.78 -26.78
CA CYS A 143 -6.96 -8.72 -27.62
C CYS A 143 -7.82 -9.23 -28.77
N GLN A 144 -9.07 -9.58 -28.51
CA GLN A 144 -10.02 -10.00 -29.54
C GLN A 144 -10.20 -8.92 -30.60
N LYS A 145 -10.40 -7.66 -30.18
CA LYS A 145 -10.53 -6.52 -31.10
C LYS A 145 -9.31 -6.38 -32.00
N TYR A 146 -8.10 -6.48 -31.47
CA TYR A 146 -6.87 -6.43 -32.27
C TYR A 146 -6.81 -7.58 -33.31
N ALA A 147 -7.22 -8.79 -32.90
CA ALA A 147 -7.28 -9.91 -33.86
C ALA A 147 -8.30 -9.66 -34.98
N GLU A 148 -9.46 -9.09 -34.68
CA GLU A 148 -10.47 -8.70 -35.69
C GLU A 148 -9.98 -7.57 -36.60
N GLU A 149 -9.12 -6.67 -36.13
CA GLU A 149 -8.45 -5.63 -36.90
C GLU A 149 -7.32 -6.17 -37.80
N GLY A 150 -7.00 -7.47 -37.70
CA GLY A 150 -6.02 -8.15 -38.58
C GLY A 150 -4.62 -8.31 -37.98
N TYR A 151 -4.41 -8.00 -36.71
CA TYR A 151 -3.14 -8.29 -36.03
C TYR A 151 -3.03 -9.78 -35.72
N VAL A 152 -2.07 -10.46 -36.38
CA VAL A 152 -1.90 -11.94 -36.29
C VAL A 152 -0.69 -12.37 -35.45
N TYR A 153 0.15 -11.45 -35.04
CA TYR A 153 1.32 -11.74 -34.21
C TYR A 153 1.15 -11.16 -32.80
N ALA A 154 1.49 -11.96 -31.80
CA ALA A 154 1.53 -11.54 -30.41
C ALA A 154 2.94 -11.75 -29.84
N VAL A 155 3.49 -10.74 -29.20
CA VAL A 155 4.75 -10.83 -28.44
C VAL A 155 4.42 -10.85 -26.96
N SER A 156 4.82 -11.92 -26.25
CA SER A 156 4.68 -12.03 -24.80
C SER A 156 5.98 -11.62 -24.12
N MET A 157 5.90 -10.67 -23.20
CA MET A 157 7.02 -10.21 -22.39
C MET A 157 6.63 -10.23 -20.92
N ASP A 158 7.56 -10.69 -20.06
CA ASP A 158 7.40 -10.69 -18.60
C ASP A 158 8.70 -10.27 -17.91
N LEU A 159 8.59 -9.66 -16.73
CA LEU A 159 9.74 -9.23 -15.97
C LEU A 159 10.02 -10.25 -14.85
N GLU A 160 11.16 -10.94 -14.96
CA GLU A 160 11.54 -11.94 -13.96
C GLU A 160 11.73 -11.30 -12.57
N LYS A 161 11.02 -11.84 -11.58
CA LYS A 161 11.12 -11.42 -10.16
C LYS A 161 11.01 -9.90 -9.98
N PHE A 162 10.13 -9.24 -10.74
CA PHE A 162 10.02 -7.78 -10.74
C PHE A 162 9.91 -7.20 -9.33
N PHE A 163 9.00 -7.71 -8.50
CA PHE A 163 8.82 -7.20 -7.14
C PHE A 163 10.05 -7.38 -6.24
N ASP A 164 10.83 -8.45 -6.45
CA ASP A 164 12.03 -8.73 -5.67
C ASP A 164 13.23 -7.87 -6.11
N THR A 165 13.16 -7.29 -7.31
CA THR A 165 14.30 -6.57 -7.96
C THR A 165 14.08 -5.07 -8.09
N VAL A 166 12.92 -4.54 -7.69
CA VAL A 166 12.65 -3.09 -7.73
C VAL A 166 13.77 -2.32 -7.02
N CYS A 167 14.36 -1.37 -7.73
CA CYS A 167 15.29 -0.41 -7.15
C CYS A 167 14.50 0.65 -6.36
N GLN A 168 14.55 0.58 -5.03
CA GLN A 168 13.76 1.44 -4.14
C GLN A 168 14.08 2.92 -4.33
N SER A 169 15.36 3.28 -4.49
CA SER A 169 15.77 4.67 -4.74
C SER A 169 15.21 5.20 -6.06
N LYS A 170 15.17 4.37 -7.10
CA LYS A 170 14.56 4.75 -8.39
C LYS A 170 13.04 4.88 -8.28
N LEU A 171 12.39 4.03 -7.51
CA LEU A 171 10.95 4.15 -7.23
C LEU A 171 10.65 5.48 -6.51
N ILE A 172 11.40 5.81 -5.47
CA ILE A 172 11.26 7.07 -4.74
C ILE A 172 11.52 8.28 -5.65
N GLU A 173 12.54 8.23 -6.49
CA GLU A 173 12.81 9.29 -7.49
C GLU A 173 11.61 9.50 -8.42
N ILE A 174 11.04 8.41 -8.97
CA ILE A 174 9.88 8.48 -9.87
C ILE A 174 8.66 9.07 -9.13
N LEU A 175 8.37 8.61 -7.92
CA LEU A 175 7.27 9.13 -7.12
C LEU A 175 7.45 10.63 -6.82
N SER A 176 8.66 11.06 -6.49
CA SER A 176 8.98 12.46 -6.19
C SER A 176 8.81 13.42 -7.38
N ARG A 177 8.73 12.91 -8.60
CA ARG A 177 8.43 13.73 -9.78
C ARG A 177 7.00 14.29 -9.73
N THR A 178 6.08 13.52 -9.19
CA THR A 178 4.64 13.87 -9.12
C THR A 178 4.22 14.24 -7.70
N VAL A 179 4.64 13.48 -6.70
CA VAL A 179 4.33 13.71 -5.28
C VAL A 179 5.34 14.70 -4.71
N LYS A 180 4.90 15.94 -4.45
CA LYS A 180 5.76 17.02 -3.93
C LYS A 180 5.76 17.14 -2.41
N ASP A 181 4.90 16.40 -1.72
CA ASP A 181 4.88 16.35 -0.25
C ASP A 181 6.01 15.42 0.25
N GLY A 182 7.11 16.01 0.74
CA GLY A 182 8.28 15.26 1.20
C GLY A 182 8.00 14.33 2.37
N ARG A 183 6.98 14.63 3.21
CA ARG A 183 6.58 13.77 4.32
C ARG A 183 5.94 12.47 3.82
N VAL A 184 5.12 12.57 2.77
CA VAL A 184 4.53 11.38 2.11
C VAL A 184 5.62 10.52 1.48
N ILE A 185 6.57 11.14 0.77
CA ILE A 185 7.72 10.43 0.19
C ILE A 185 8.57 9.77 1.27
N SER A 186 8.85 10.47 2.38
CA SER A 186 9.57 9.89 3.52
C SER A 186 8.84 8.71 4.14
N LEU A 187 7.53 8.82 4.30
CA LEU A 187 6.70 7.72 4.85
C LEU A 187 6.71 6.49 3.93
N ILE A 188 6.58 6.68 2.61
CA ILE A 188 6.70 5.58 1.64
C ILE A 188 8.09 4.95 1.71
N HIS A 189 9.15 5.76 1.80
CA HIS A 189 10.51 5.27 1.93
C HIS A 189 10.71 4.43 3.21
N LYS A 190 10.10 4.83 4.33
CA LYS A 190 10.12 4.04 5.57
C LYS A 190 9.46 2.67 5.37
N PHE A 191 8.31 2.59 4.70
CA PHE A 191 7.66 1.31 4.36
C PHE A 191 8.54 0.42 3.50
N LEU A 192 9.26 0.97 2.53
CA LEU A 192 10.19 0.21 1.68
C LEU A 192 11.36 -0.36 2.49
N ASN A 193 11.81 0.34 3.51
CA ASN A 193 12.94 -0.04 4.37
C ASN A 193 12.53 -0.77 5.66
N ALA A 194 11.26 -1.02 5.90
CA ALA A 194 10.77 -1.66 7.12
C ALA A 194 11.40 -3.05 7.38
N GLY A 195 11.93 -3.68 6.35
CA GLY A 195 12.56 -4.98 6.44
C GLY A 195 11.56 -6.14 6.45
N VAL A 196 12.08 -7.31 6.67
CA VAL A 196 11.33 -8.58 6.63
C VAL A 196 11.69 -9.41 7.85
N MET A 197 10.67 -9.95 8.52
CA MET A 197 10.82 -10.93 9.59
C MET A 197 10.55 -12.34 9.04
N SER A 198 11.59 -13.17 8.98
CA SER A 198 11.51 -14.54 8.48
C SER A 198 11.96 -15.51 9.58
N HIS A 199 11.06 -16.40 10.02
CA HIS A 199 11.35 -17.37 11.10
C HIS A 199 11.95 -16.75 12.38
N GLY A 200 11.54 -15.54 12.74
CA GLY A 200 12.06 -14.80 13.89
C GLY A 200 13.39 -14.06 13.65
N ILE A 201 13.92 -14.11 12.44
CA ILE A 201 15.15 -13.41 12.05
C ILE A 201 14.78 -12.17 11.22
N PHE A 202 15.32 -11.02 11.61
CA PHE A 202 15.16 -9.78 10.84
C PHE A 202 16.13 -9.76 9.65
N GLU A 203 15.57 -9.47 8.49
CA GLU A 203 16.30 -9.26 7.24
C GLU A 203 16.06 -7.83 6.74
N LYS A 204 17.13 -7.08 6.52
CA LYS A 204 17.02 -5.73 5.93
C LYS A 204 16.58 -5.82 4.48
N SER A 205 15.67 -4.90 4.07
CA SER A 205 15.23 -4.79 2.68
C SER A 205 16.02 -3.69 1.96
N GLU A 206 16.99 -4.08 1.13
CA GLU A 206 17.80 -3.13 0.34
C GLU A 206 17.24 -2.90 -1.06
N LYS A 207 16.44 -3.82 -1.55
CA LYS A 207 15.76 -3.78 -2.84
C LYS A 207 14.46 -4.57 -2.80
N GLY A 208 13.65 -4.42 -3.82
CA GLY A 208 12.36 -5.07 -3.91
C GLY A 208 11.27 -4.36 -3.11
N VAL A 209 10.06 -4.85 -3.29
CA VAL A 209 8.86 -4.44 -2.54
C VAL A 209 8.11 -5.69 -2.08
N PRO A 210 7.45 -5.67 -0.90
CA PRO A 210 6.69 -6.81 -0.43
C PRO A 210 5.57 -7.19 -1.41
N GLN A 211 5.38 -8.49 -1.66
CA GLN A 211 4.22 -9.00 -2.38
C GLN A 211 3.13 -9.33 -1.36
N GLY A 212 1.88 -8.93 -1.64
CA GLY A 212 0.72 -9.36 -0.88
C GLY A 212 0.32 -8.46 0.29
N GLY A 213 0.69 -7.20 0.24
CA GLY A 213 0.18 -6.17 1.15
C GLY A 213 -1.25 -5.75 0.80
#